data_7f4a3563536fd4765799794cb9a31439
#
_entry.id   7f4a3563536fd4765799794cb9a31439
#
_cell.length_a   1.000
_cell.length_b   1.000
_cell.length_c   1.000
_cell.angle_alpha   90.00
_cell.angle_beta   90.00
_cell.angle_gamma   90.00
#
_symmetry.space_group_name_H-M   'P 1'
#
loop_
_entity.id
_entity.type
_entity.pdbx_description
1 polymer ?
#
loop_
_entity_poly.entity_id
_entity_poly.type
_entity_poly.pdbx_seq_one_letter_code
_entity_poly.pdbx_strand_id
1 'polypeptide(L)'
;MSSDATPIEPSAPAEPATSAASVASGAPAPTILVVEDDPEVRAFVAATLDAHGYAHRGASTGREAIALAAMSAPDIILLDLGLPDIDGIEVVRAIRAWSVVPIIVVSARSEDADKIGALDAGADDYVCKPFSVGELLARIRATERHLAIATAARAADPAGARPASPAGAPGTAAAPGVTSFSASAAPAPAVFRDGGLAIDYSAGVVTLDGAEVHLTPIEYRLLCLLSRNVGKVLTHRYILDQVWGSRDDSAPAGAGGAGRPSGQAGDLATLRVYMGSLRKKIERDTAHPRYIQTHVGVGYRMMSV
;
A
#
# COMPACT_ATOMS: atom_id res chain seq x y z
N MET A 1 -50.12 -41.30 51.96
CA MET A 1 -49.55 -41.51 50.60
C MET A 1 -48.91 -40.17 50.24
N SER A 2 -47.66 -40.08 50.58
CA SER A 2 -46.81 -38.85 50.38
C SER A 2 -46.36 -38.81 48.96
N SER A 3 -46.54 -37.68 48.31
CA SER A 3 -46.00 -37.36 46.97
C SER A 3 -44.85 -36.39 47.16
N ASP A 4 -43.66 -36.91 46.90
CA ASP A 4 -42.40 -36.25 47.00
C ASP A 4 -42.21 -35.45 45.70
N ALA A 5 -42.15 -34.13 45.79
CA ALA A 5 -41.90 -33.22 44.66
C ALA A 5 -40.50 -32.60 44.84
N THR A 6 -39.55 -33.10 44.08
CA THR A 6 -38.18 -32.58 43.99
C THR A 6 -38.20 -31.23 43.25
N PRO A 7 -37.55 -30.18 43.75
CA PRO A 7 -37.43 -28.88 43.04
C PRO A 7 -36.39 -28.99 41.92
N ILE A 8 -36.78 -28.49 40.74
CA ILE A 8 -35.88 -28.29 39.58
C ILE A 8 -35.09 -26.99 39.79
N GLU A 9 -33.78 -27.09 39.92
CA GLU A 9 -32.86 -25.95 39.91
C GLU A 9 -32.86 -25.25 38.51
N PRO A 10 -32.87 -23.93 38.46
CA PRO A 10 -32.70 -23.20 37.19
C PRO A 10 -31.23 -23.24 36.72
N SER A 11 -31.04 -23.80 35.54
CA SER A 11 -29.78 -23.82 34.82
C SER A 11 -29.31 -22.38 34.53
N ALA A 12 -28.07 -22.08 34.90
CA ALA A 12 -27.40 -20.80 34.62
C ALA A 12 -27.24 -20.56 33.12
N PRO A 13 -27.34 -19.31 32.65
CA PRO A 13 -27.11 -18.98 31.23
C PRO A 13 -25.63 -19.16 30.89
N ALA A 14 -25.38 -19.86 29.78
CA ALA A 14 -24.06 -20.03 29.20
C ALA A 14 -23.49 -18.67 28.78
N GLU A 15 -22.32 -18.33 29.28
CA GLU A 15 -21.54 -17.18 28.84
C GLU A 15 -21.17 -17.32 27.36
N PRO A 16 -21.24 -16.24 26.57
CA PRO A 16 -20.74 -16.29 25.20
C PRO A 16 -19.20 -16.36 25.21
N ALA A 17 -18.68 -17.39 24.61
CA ALA A 17 -17.24 -17.57 24.38
C ALA A 17 -16.67 -16.39 23.60
N THR A 18 -15.95 -15.54 24.30
CA THR A 18 -15.16 -14.46 23.71
C THR A 18 -13.96 -15.07 22.99
N SER A 19 -14.10 -15.28 21.69
CA SER A 19 -12.97 -15.61 20.82
C SER A 19 -12.18 -14.34 20.49
N ALA A 20 -11.37 -13.89 21.42
CA ALA A 20 -10.36 -12.87 21.18
C ALA A 20 -9.05 -13.56 20.79
N ALA A 21 -8.89 -13.89 19.51
CA ALA A 21 -7.59 -14.16 18.93
C ALA A 21 -6.94 -12.83 18.51
N SER A 22 -6.55 -12.02 19.51
CA SER A 22 -5.63 -10.91 19.29
C SER A 22 -4.23 -11.47 19.14
N VAL A 23 -3.72 -11.50 17.92
CA VAL A 23 -2.30 -11.71 17.67
C VAL A 23 -1.60 -10.44 18.11
N ALA A 24 -1.03 -10.45 19.31
CA ALA A 24 -0.18 -9.40 19.83
C ALA A 24 1.15 -9.37 19.04
N SER A 25 1.17 -8.63 17.94
CA SER A 25 2.40 -8.11 17.36
C SER A 25 2.79 -6.89 18.21
N GLY A 26 3.97 -6.92 18.82
CA GLY A 26 4.43 -5.86 19.74
C GLY A 26 4.85 -4.53 19.08
N ALA A 27 4.36 -4.24 17.89
CA ALA A 27 4.49 -2.94 17.23
C ALA A 27 3.33 -2.02 17.67
N PRO A 28 3.57 -0.73 17.93
CA PRO A 28 2.50 0.22 18.24
C PRO A 28 1.50 0.25 17.09
N ALA A 29 0.21 0.38 17.44
CA ALA A 29 -0.86 0.51 16.44
C ALA A 29 -0.59 1.73 15.55
N PRO A 30 -0.75 1.61 14.22
CA PRO A 30 -0.51 2.73 13.32
C PRO A 30 -1.49 3.87 13.61
N THR A 31 -0.99 5.09 13.48
CA THR A 31 -1.75 6.32 13.71
C THR A 31 -2.31 6.83 12.39
N ILE A 32 -3.63 7.00 12.33
CA ILE A 32 -4.35 7.48 11.14
C ILE A 32 -4.83 8.92 11.37
N LEU A 33 -4.48 9.83 10.47
CA LEU A 33 -5.04 11.18 10.45
C LEU A 33 -6.32 11.18 9.58
N VAL A 34 -7.46 11.49 10.20
CA VAL A 34 -8.77 11.59 9.52
C VAL A 34 -9.06 13.06 9.26
N VAL A 35 -9.14 13.44 7.99
CA VAL A 35 -9.42 14.82 7.53
C VAL A 35 -10.79 14.83 6.87
N GLU A 36 -11.76 15.39 7.56
CA GLU A 36 -13.18 15.37 7.17
C GLU A 36 -13.87 16.56 7.85
N ASP A 37 -14.57 17.39 7.10
CA ASP A 37 -15.25 18.55 7.64
C ASP A 37 -16.60 18.17 8.29
N ASP A 38 -17.32 17.19 7.75
CA ASP A 38 -18.55 16.69 8.33
C ASP A 38 -18.29 15.96 9.66
N PRO A 39 -18.80 16.47 10.80
CA PRO A 39 -18.55 15.86 12.10
C PRO A 39 -19.17 14.47 12.26
N GLU A 40 -20.28 14.16 11.57
CA GLU A 40 -20.94 12.85 11.65
C GLU A 40 -20.11 11.81 10.88
N VAL A 41 -19.64 12.14 9.68
CA VAL A 41 -18.78 11.27 8.89
C VAL A 41 -17.44 11.06 9.59
N ARG A 42 -16.85 12.13 10.15
CA ARG A 42 -15.59 12.05 10.92
C ARG A 42 -15.75 11.15 12.16
N ALA A 43 -16.85 11.30 12.90
CA ALA A 43 -17.14 10.45 14.06
C ALA A 43 -17.39 9.00 13.68
N PHE A 44 -18.06 8.74 12.56
CA PHE A 44 -18.28 7.38 12.04
C PHE A 44 -16.95 6.70 11.67
N VAL A 45 -16.06 7.42 10.96
CA VAL A 45 -14.74 6.91 10.61
C VAL A 45 -13.91 6.65 11.88
N ALA A 46 -13.89 7.60 12.82
CA ALA A 46 -13.18 7.47 14.10
C ALA A 46 -13.63 6.22 14.88
N ALA A 47 -14.95 6.05 15.07
CA ALA A 47 -15.52 4.88 15.76
C ALA A 47 -15.18 3.57 15.02
N THR A 48 -15.12 3.58 13.69
CA THR A 48 -14.70 2.43 12.88
C THR A 48 -13.24 2.07 13.15
N LEU A 49 -12.37 3.06 13.20
CA LEU A 49 -10.94 2.88 13.47
C LEU A 49 -10.70 2.35 14.88
N ASP A 50 -11.37 2.92 15.89
CA ASP A 50 -11.32 2.46 17.29
C ASP A 50 -11.73 1.00 17.44
N ALA A 51 -12.84 0.62 16.80
CA ALA A 51 -13.36 -0.76 16.84
C ALA A 51 -12.35 -1.79 16.24
N HIS A 52 -11.41 -1.33 15.43
CA HIS A 52 -10.38 -2.18 14.80
C HIS A 52 -8.97 -1.93 15.34
N GLY A 53 -8.85 -1.19 16.45
CA GLY A 53 -7.60 -1.03 17.19
C GLY A 53 -6.61 -0.03 16.57
N TYR A 54 -7.08 0.86 15.69
CA TYR A 54 -6.25 1.93 15.11
C TYR A 54 -6.23 3.16 16.02
N ALA A 55 -5.05 3.73 16.23
CA ALA A 55 -4.94 5.07 16.80
C ALA A 55 -5.32 6.10 15.73
N HIS A 56 -6.05 7.15 16.10
CA HIS A 56 -6.42 8.18 15.14
C HIS A 56 -6.35 9.60 15.71
N ARG A 57 -6.28 10.58 14.80
CA ARG A 57 -6.44 12.02 15.05
C ARG A 57 -7.38 12.58 14.02
N GLY A 58 -8.17 13.60 14.39
CA GLY A 58 -9.12 14.27 13.50
C GLY A 58 -8.65 15.67 13.12
N ALA A 59 -8.93 16.08 11.88
CA ALA A 59 -8.85 17.44 11.38
C ALA A 59 -10.15 17.77 10.65
N SER A 60 -10.60 19.00 10.76
CA SER A 60 -11.84 19.49 10.13
C SER A 60 -11.57 20.43 8.94
N THR A 61 -10.32 20.79 8.73
CA THR A 61 -9.90 21.71 7.67
C THR A 61 -8.57 21.26 7.05
N GLY A 62 -8.30 21.68 5.82
CA GLY A 62 -7.07 21.34 5.13
C GLY A 62 -5.82 21.93 5.78
N ARG A 63 -5.90 23.16 6.31
CA ARG A 63 -4.78 23.79 7.03
C ARG A 63 -4.46 23.06 8.33
N GLU A 64 -5.49 22.67 9.08
CA GLU A 64 -5.33 21.83 10.28
C GLU A 64 -4.69 20.49 9.92
N ALA A 65 -5.13 19.85 8.83
CA ALA A 65 -4.57 18.60 8.35
C ALA A 65 -3.08 18.69 8.04
N ILE A 66 -2.64 19.73 7.32
CA ILE A 66 -1.22 19.97 6.99
C ILE A 66 -0.41 20.16 8.28
N ALA A 67 -0.91 20.95 9.23
CA ALA A 67 -0.24 21.18 10.51
C ALA A 67 -0.11 19.89 11.34
N LEU A 68 -1.21 19.13 11.46
CA LEU A 68 -1.22 17.86 12.20
C LEU A 68 -0.34 16.80 11.53
N ALA A 69 -0.33 16.71 10.21
CA ALA A 69 0.55 15.80 9.47
C ALA A 69 2.02 16.09 9.78
N ALA A 70 2.42 17.37 9.85
CA ALA A 70 3.78 17.76 10.18
C ALA A 70 4.15 17.51 11.65
N MET A 71 3.20 17.73 12.57
CA MET A 71 3.44 17.61 14.02
C MET A 71 3.37 16.19 14.55
N SER A 72 2.46 15.37 14.02
CA SER A 72 2.19 14.04 14.57
C SER A 72 2.77 12.88 13.76
N ALA A 73 3.31 13.17 12.57
CA ALA A 73 3.87 12.17 11.65
C ALA A 73 2.97 10.91 11.55
N PRO A 74 1.72 11.02 11.08
CA PRO A 74 0.82 9.88 10.99
C PRO A 74 1.35 8.83 10.01
N ASP A 75 0.96 7.57 10.22
CA ASP A 75 1.33 6.48 9.33
C ASP A 75 0.47 6.46 8.06
N ILE A 76 -0.78 6.93 8.13
CA ILE A 76 -1.73 7.01 7.01
C ILE A 76 -2.58 8.27 7.19
N ILE A 77 -2.95 8.90 6.08
CA ILE A 77 -3.91 10.02 6.05
C ILE A 77 -5.15 9.58 5.25
N LEU A 78 -6.33 9.71 5.85
CA LEU A 78 -7.61 9.64 5.17
C LEU A 78 -8.07 11.08 4.92
N LEU A 79 -8.29 11.45 3.66
CA LEU A 79 -8.51 12.86 3.28
C LEU A 79 -9.76 13.03 2.44
N ASP A 80 -10.72 13.86 2.90
CA ASP A 80 -11.76 14.37 1.99
C ASP A 80 -11.21 15.50 1.12
N LEU A 81 -11.73 15.60 -0.10
CA LEU A 81 -11.43 16.70 -1.03
C LEU A 81 -12.32 17.91 -0.80
N GLY A 82 -13.51 17.72 -0.20
CA GLY A 82 -14.53 18.76 -0.03
C GLY A 82 -14.35 19.62 1.21
N LEU A 83 -13.11 20.02 1.54
CA LEU A 83 -12.82 20.79 2.75
C LEU A 83 -13.24 22.26 2.61
N PRO A 84 -13.61 22.94 3.72
CA PRO A 84 -14.21 24.27 3.68
C PRO A 84 -13.22 25.41 3.44
N ASP A 85 -11.90 25.18 3.64
CA ASP A 85 -10.88 26.23 3.62
C ASP A 85 -9.97 26.17 2.39
N ILE A 86 -9.52 24.98 1.99
CA ILE A 86 -8.70 24.74 0.80
C ILE A 86 -9.10 23.41 0.16
N ASP A 87 -8.95 23.29 -1.16
CA ASP A 87 -9.24 22.05 -1.87
C ASP A 87 -8.33 20.92 -1.37
N GLY A 88 -8.89 19.73 -1.14
CA GLY A 88 -8.11 18.57 -0.68
C GLY A 88 -6.97 18.17 -1.62
N ILE A 89 -7.08 18.46 -2.93
CA ILE A 89 -5.97 18.26 -3.88
C ILE A 89 -4.77 19.15 -3.53
N GLU A 90 -5.02 20.39 -3.09
CA GLU A 90 -3.96 21.29 -2.62
C GLU A 90 -3.33 20.79 -1.32
N VAL A 91 -4.15 20.17 -0.42
CA VAL A 91 -3.62 19.51 0.79
C VAL A 91 -2.68 18.37 0.41
N VAL A 92 -3.07 17.53 -0.57
CA VAL A 92 -2.19 16.45 -1.09
C VAL A 92 -0.87 17.04 -1.57
N ARG A 93 -0.90 18.06 -2.44
CA ARG A 93 0.31 18.71 -2.97
C ARG A 93 1.19 19.30 -1.88
N ALA A 94 0.58 19.99 -0.90
CA ALA A 94 1.30 20.59 0.22
C ALA A 94 2.03 19.54 1.07
N ILE A 95 1.37 18.41 1.38
CA ILE A 95 1.98 17.32 2.14
C ILE A 95 3.07 16.63 1.31
N ARG A 96 2.84 16.40 0.03
CA ARG A 96 3.82 15.77 -0.87
C ARG A 96 5.09 16.57 -1.10
N ALA A 97 5.06 17.88 -0.87
CA ALA A 97 6.25 18.70 -0.93
C ALA A 97 7.35 18.32 0.09
N TRP A 98 6.97 17.62 1.17
CA TRP A 98 7.88 17.27 2.26
C TRP A 98 7.68 15.86 2.83
N SER A 99 6.63 15.12 2.46
CA SER A 99 6.33 13.80 3.02
C SER A 99 5.83 12.80 1.96
N VAL A 100 6.22 11.54 2.15
CA VAL A 100 5.75 10.38 1.38
C VAL A 100 4.72 9.56 2.16
N VAL A 101 4.15 10.10 3.26
CA VAL A 101 3.11 9.43 4.04
C VAL A 101 1.97 8.98 3.12
N PRO A 102 1.44 7.75 3.22
CA PRO A 102 0.32 7.32 2.41
C PRO A 102 -0.91 8.19 2.62
N ILE A 103 -1.53 8.64 1.51
CA ILE A 103 -2.77 9.43 1.52
C ILE A 103 -3.83 8.67 0.75
N ILE A 104 -4.89 8.27 1.44
CA ILE A 104 -6.09 7.68 0.86
C ILE A 104 -7.16 8.77 0.80
N VAL A 105 -7.55 9.14 -0.40
CA VAL A 105 -8.64 10.11 -0.59
C VAL A 105 -9.98 9.42 -0.38
N VAL A 106 -10.88 10.04 0.40
CA VAL A 106 -12.23 9.53 0.71
C VAL A 106 -13.23 10.64 0.40
N SER A 107 -13.82 10.65 -0.79
CA SER A 107 -14.60 11.81 -1.24
C SER A 107 -15.89 11.45 -1.98
N ALA A 108 -16.88 12.35 -1.92
CA ALA A 108 -18.11 12.25 -2.70
C ALA A 108 -17.91 12.60 -4.18
N ARG A 109 -16.79 13.22 -4.54
CA ARG A 109 -16.45 13.49 -5.95
C ARG A 109 -16.18 12.16 -6.64
N SER A 110 -17.04 11.77 -7.57
CA SER A 110 -16.98 10.44 -8.21
C SER A 110 -16.53 10.49 -9.68
N GLU A 111 -16.34 11.68 -10.24
CA GLU A 111 -15.90 11.87 -11.61
C GLU A 111 -14.48 11.35 -11.81
N ASP A 112 -14.21 10.77 -12.96
CA ASP A 112 -12.86 10.25 -13.26
C ASP A 112 -11.81 11.37 -13.27
N ALA A 113 -12.19 12.60 -13.63
CA ALA A 113 -11.33 13.76 -13.60
C ALA A 113 -10.83 14.10 -12.18
N ASP A 114 -11.72 14.03 -11.17
CA ASP A 114 -11.37 14.30 -9.78
C ASP A 114 -10.43 13.22 -9.22
N LYS A 115 -10.72 11.95 -9.52
CA LYS A 115 -9.86 10.81 -9.14
C LYS A 115 -8.47 10.94 -9.74
N ILE A 116 -8.42 11.24 -11.06
CA ILE A 116 -7.17 11.45 -11.78
C ILE A 116 -6.40 12.63 -11.18
N GLY A 117 -7.10 13.75 -10.90
CA GLY A 117 -6.49 14.92 -10.30
C GLY A 117 -5.87 14.67 -8.94
N ALA A 118 -6.56 13.92 -8.07
CA ALA A 118 -6.06 13.54 -6.75
C ALA A 118 -4.84 12.61 -6.84
N LEU A 119 -4.89 11.61 -7.72
CA LEU A 119 -3.80 10.67 -7.93
C LEU A 119 -2.58 11.34 -8.58
N ASP A 120 -2.78 12.22 -9.56
CA ASP A 120 -1.71 13.02 -10.17
C ASP A 120 -1.08 14.00 -9.18
N ALA A 121 -1.85 14.48 -8.20
CA ALA A 121 -1.33 15.28 -7.09
C ALA A 121 -0.48 14.45 -6.11
N GLY A 122 -0.57 13.12 -6.16
CA GLY A 122 0.23 12.19 -5.37
C GLY A 122 -0.55 11.43 -4.29
N ALA A 123 -1.89 11.38 -4.34
CA ALA A 123 -2.65 10.45 -3.49
C ALA A 123 -2.31 9.00 -3.84
N ASP A 124 -2.32 8.11 -2.84
CA ASP A 124 -1.97 6.69 -3.01
C ASP A 124 -3.18 5.82 -3.34
N ASP A 125 -4.38 6.24 -2.94
CA ASP A 125 -5.61 5.52 -3.24
C ASP A 125 -6.81 6.47 -3.19
N TYR A 126 -7.95 6.00 -3.71
CA TYR A 126 -9.19 6.77 -3.77
C TYR A 126 -10.39 5.91 -3.43
N VAL A 127 -11.23 6.38 -2.51
CA VAL A 127 -12.48 5.76 -2.08
C VAL A 127 -13.63 6.73 -2.34
N CYS A 128 -14.66 6.30 -3.07
CA CYS A 128 -15.84 7.13 -3.29
C CYS A 128 -16.83 6.99 -2.16
N LYS A 129 -17.39 8.10 -1.68
CA LYS A 129 -18.57 8.10 -0.81
C LYS A 129 -19.84 7.85 -1.66
N PRO A 130 -20.81 7.03 -1.19
CA PRO A 130 -20.79 6.27 0.05
C PRO A 130 -19.91 5.00 -0.05
N PHE A 131 -19.15 4.73 1.00
CA PHE A 131 -18.28 3.56 1.10
C PHE A 131 -18.76 2.60 2.20
N SER A 132 -18.38 1.33 2.09
CA SER A 132 -18.58 0.36 3.18
C SER A 132 -17.40 0.39 4.15
N VAL A 133 -17.67 0.07 5.43
CA VAL A 133 -16.62 -0.12 6.45
C VAL A 133 -15.57 -1.14 5.98
N GLY A 134 -16.03 -2.24 5.37
CA GLY A 134 -15.14 -3.28 4.84
C GLY A 134 -14.22 -2.77 3.74
N GLU A 135 -14.69 -1.88 2.86
CA GLU A 135 -13.88 -1.29 1.79
C GLU A 135 -12.81 -0.37 2.37
N LEU A 136 -13.18 0.56 3.26
CA LEU A 136 -12.23 1.47 3.88
C LEU A 136 -11.13 0.72 4.62
N LEU A 137 -11.49 -0.26 5.44
CA LEU A 137 -10.53 -1.10 6.18
C LEU A 137 -9.65 -1.95 5.26
N ALA A 138 -10.19 -2.44 4.13
CA ALA A 138 -9.39 -3.19 3.16
C ALA A 138 -8.29 -2.30 2.55
N ARG A 139 -8.59 -1.02 2.26
CA ARG A 139 -7.63 -0.03 1.75
C ARG A 139 -6.56 0.30 2.80
N ILE A 140 -6.96 0.55 4.04
CA ILE A 140 -6.05 0.79 5.16
C ILE A 140 -5.10 -0.41 5.32
N ARG A 141 -5.62 -1.64 5.44
CA ARG A 141 -4.78 -2.84 5.56
C ARG A 141 -3.86 -3.09 4.37
N ALA A 142 -4.30 -2.75 3.16
CA ALA A 142 -3.44 -2.81 1.98
C ALA A 142 -2.26 -1.86 2.13
N THR A 143 -2.50 -0.63 2.58
CA THR A 143 -1.48 0.39 2.81
C THR A 143 -0.52 -0.02 3.93
N GLU A 144 -1.01 -0.56 5.04
CA GLU A 144 -0.19 -1.06 6.16
C GLU A 144 0.76 -2.18 5.76
N ARG A 145 0.27 -3.18 5.03
CA ARG A 145 1.14 -4.27 4.53
C ARG A 145 2.33 -3.72 3.76
N HIS A 146 2.15 -2.61 3.08
CA HIS A 146 3.21 -2.00 2.30
C HIS A 146 4.19 -1.20 3.15
N LEU A 147 3.70 -0.50 4.17
CA LEU A 147 4.56 0.14 5.16
C LEU A 147 5.41 -0.90 5.90
N ALA A 148 4.81 -2.03 6.31
CA ALA A 148 5.51 -3.11 6.99
C ALA A 148 6.63 -3.71 6.11
N ILE A 149 6.40 -3.92 4.82
CA ILE A 149 7.42 -4.42 3.88
C ILE A 149 8.56 -3.41 3.72
N ALA A 150 8.26 -2.12 3.59
CA ALA A 150 9.25 -1.06 3.48
C ALA A 150 10.09 -0.93 4.77
N THR A 151 9.46 -1.05 5.94
CA THR A 151 10.13 -0.99 7.25
C THR A 151 10.98 -2.22 7.52
N ALA A 152 10.49 -3.43 7.16
CA ALA A 152 11.23 -4.67 7.29
C ALA A 152 12.48 -4.69 6.38
N ALA A 153 12.38 -4.12 5.18
CA ALA A 153 13.52 -3.94 4.28
C ALA A 153 14.59 -3.02 4.90
N ARG A 154 14.19 -1.94 5.59
CA ARG A 154 15.11 -1.03 6.30
C ARG A 154 15.74 -1.66 7.54
N ALA A 155 15.02 -2.53 8.25
CA ALA A 155 15.52 -3.19 9.46
C ALA A 155 16.46 -4.35 9.17
N ALA A 156 16.45 -4.91 7.95
CA ALA A 156 17.30 -6.02 7.54
C ALA A 156 18.75 -5.61 7.17
N ASP A 157 19.10 -4.32 7.22
CA ASP A 157 20.46 -3.82 7.00
C ASP A 157 21.04 -3.26 8.32
N PRO A 158 21.59 -4.11 9.21
CA PRO A 158 22.35 -3.63 10.36
C PRO A 158 23.77 -3.28 9.90
N ALA A 159 24.06 -2.00 9.80
CA ALA A 159 25.39 -1.38 9.83
C ALA A 159 26.39 -1.80 8.74
N GLY A 160 26.70 -0.84 7.89
CA GLY A 160 27.88 -0.76 7.05
C GLY A 160 29.04 -1.71 7.31
N ALA A 161 29.08 -2.83 6.62
CA ALA A 161 30.27 -3.64 6.52
C ALA A 161 31.22 -2.99 5.52
N ARG A 162 32.30 -2.38 6.02
CA ARG A 162 33.48 -1.96 5.25
C ARG A 162 33.93 -3.10 4.33
N PRO A 163 34.32 -2.82 3.08
CA PRO A 163 34.88 -3.85 2.22
C PRO A 163 36.23 -4.32 2.79
N ALA A 164 36.30 -5.56 3.23
CA ALA A 164 37.55 -6.24 3.48
C ALA A 164 38.14 -6.71 2.15
N SER A 165 39.36 -6.25 1.87
CA SER A 165 40.16 -6.67 0.72
C SER A 165 40.41 -8.18 0.70
N PRO A 166 40.54 -8.81 -0.49
CA PRO A 166 40.82 -10.22 -0.59
C PRO A 166 42.34 -10.51 -0.48
N ALA A 167 42.69 -11.40 0.40
CA ALA A 167 44.02 -11.99 0.42
C ALA A 167 43.96 -13.52 0.36
N GLY A 168 44.52 -14.08 -0.74
CA GLY A 168 45.25 -15.36 -0.76
C GLY A 168 44.47 -16.66 -0.92
N ALA A 169 44.57 -17.24 -2.10
CA ALA A 169 44.39 -18.66 -2.41
C ALA A 169 45.56 -19.49 -1.80
N PRO A 170 45.70 -20.86 -1.94
CA PRO A 170 45.06 -21.79 -2.88
C PRO A 170 44.81 -23.26 -2.37
N GLY A 171 44.15 -24.07 -3.21
CA GLY A 171 44.40 -25.53 -3.35
C GLY A 171 43.40 -26.45 -2.65
N THR A 172 42.72 -27.34 -3.28
CA THR A 172 42.93 -28.58 -3.98
C THR A 172 41.63 -29.36 -4.19
N ALA A 173 41.41 -29.75 -5.38
CA ALA A 173 40.99 -31.02 -6.02
C ALA A 173 39.92 -31.97 -5.39
N ALA A 174 39.02 -32.38 -6.32
CA ALA A 174 38.47 -33.72 -6.64
C ALA A 174 37.17 -34.15 -5.97
N ALA A 175 36.15 -34.26 -6.70
CA ALA A 175 35.51 -35.17 -7.63
C ALA A 175 34.11 -35.63 -7.17
N PRO A 176 33.26 -36.29 -7.99
CA PRO A 176 31.87 -35.87 -8.21
C PRO A 176 30.86 -36.81 -7.58
N GLY A 177 29.68 -36.33 -7.31
CA GLY A 177 28.59 -37.17 -6.83
C GLY A 177 27.25 -36.50 -6.64
N VAL A 178 26.35 -36.84 -7.54
CA VAL A 178 24.86 -36.81 -7.41
C VAL A 178 24.15 -35.46 -7.30
N THR A 179 23.57 -35.14 -8.42
CA THR A 179 22.54 -34.12 -8.63
C THR A 179 21.34 -34.27 -7.69
N SER A 180 21.21 -33.31 -6.76
CA SER A 180 19.94 -32.99 -6.18
C SER A 180 19.58 -31.58 -6.68
N PHE A 181 18.61 -31.49 -7.57
CA PHE A 181 18.02 -30.24 -7.99
C PHE A 181 17.19 -29.66 -6.81
N SER A 182 17.86 -29.05 -5.85
CA SER A 182 17.25 -28.11 -4.93
C SER A 182 17.33 -26.76 -5.63
N ALA A 183 16.19 -26.28 -6.15
CA ALA A 183 16.07 -24.93 -6.65
C ALA A 183 16.21 -23.99 -5.45
N SER A 184 17.45 -23.72 -5.05
CA SER A 184 17.79 -22.62 -4.15
C SER A 184 17.57 -21.35 -4.97
N ALA A 185 16.44 -20.67 -4.73
CA ALA A 185 16.24 -19.33 -5.23
C ALA A 185 17.39 -18.48 -4.68
N ALA A 186 18.29 -18.04 -5.55
CA ALA A 186 19.30 -17.07 -5.20
C ALA A 186 18.61 -15.84 -4.58
N PRO A 187 19.13 -15.28 -3.47
CA PRO A 187 18.57 -14.07 -2.90
C PRO A 187 18.52 -12.99 -4.00
N ALA A 188 17.35 -12.36 -4.16
CA ALA A 188 17.20 -11.29 -5.14
C ALA A 188 18.24 -10.20 -4.84
N PRO A 189 18.89 -9.62 -5.87
CA PRO A 189 19.92 -8.62 -5.67
C PRO A 189 19.36 -7.46 -4.84
N ALA A 190 20.09 -7.06 -3.80
CA ALA A 190 19.70 -5.96 -2.91
C ALA A 190 19.58 -4.63 -3.67
N VAL A 191 20.29 -4.49 -4.78
CA VAL A 191 20.30 -3.29 -5.63
C VAL A 191 20.07 -3.67 -7.09
N PHE A 192 19.10 -3.02 -7.72
CA PHE A 192 18.88 -3.05 -9.16
C PHE A 192 19.60 -1.85 -9.81
N ARG A 193 20.25 -2.07 -10.94
CA ARG A 193 20.89 -1.00 -11.73
C ARG A 193 20.64 -1.26 -13.19
N ASP A 194 20.17 -0.22 -13.90
CA ASP A 194 19.98 -0.28 -15.34
C ASP A 194 20.07 1.14 -15.93
N GLY A 195 21.02 1.38 -16.81
CA GLY A 195 21.34 2.72 -17.30
C GLY A 195 21.67 3.66 -16.15
N GLY A 196 20.95 4.80 -16.06
CA GLY A 196 21.05 5.76 -14.96
C GLY A 196 20.18 5.46 -13.76
N LEU A 197 19.25 4.49 -13.88
CA LEU A 197 18.31 4.14 -12.83
C LEU A 197 18.95 3.13 -11.86
N ALA A 198 18.90 3.43 -10.56
CA ALA A 198 19.27 2.48 -9.53
C ALA A 198 18.18 2.42 -8.44
N ILE A 199 17.87 1.22 -7.98
CA ILE A 199 16.88 0.95 -6.93
C ILE A 199 17.59 0.14 -5.85
N ASP A 200 17.74 0.72 -4.68
CA ASP A 200 18.14 -0.01 -3.49
C ASP A 200 16.88 -0.51 -2.79
N TYR A 201 16.61 -1.80 -2.91
CA TYR A 201 15.41 -2.40 -2.32
C TYR A 201 15.48 -2.47 -0.79
N SER A 202 16.69 -2.51 -0.22
CA SER A 202 16.89 -2.59 1.23
C SER A 202 16.70 -1.22 1.87
N ALA A 203 17.25 -0.18 1.25
CA ALA A 203 17.10 1.19 1.72
C ALA A 203 15.76 1.84 1.28
N GLY A 204 15.06 1.26 0.31
CA GLY A 204 13.87 1.85 -0.27
C GLY A 204 14.16 3.13 -1.07
N VAL A 205 15.39 3.29 -1.55
CA VAL A 205 15.87 4.48 -2.24
C VAL A 205 15.94 4.23 -3.74
N VAL A 206 15.48 5.21 -4.51
CA VAL A 206 15.57 5.22 -5.98
C VAL A 206 16.40 6.40 -6.41
N THR A 207 17.37 6.18 -7.30
CA THR A 207 18.17 7.24 -7.90
C THR A 207 18.13 7.16 -9.42
N LEU A 208 18.15 8.31 -10.06
CA LEU A 208 18.28 8.48 -11.51
C LEU A 208 19.48 9.38 -11.79
N ASP A 209 20.44 8.88 -12.55
CA ASP A 209 21.71 9.58 -12.84
C ASP A 209 22.42 10.09 -11.54
N GLY A 210 22.28 9.33 -10.44
CA GLY A 210 22.87 9.65 -9.14
C GLY A 210 22.06 10.61 -8.27
N ALA A 211 20.99 11.22 -8.79
CA ALA A 211 20.07 12.04 -8.01
C ALA A 211 18.93 11.21 -7.44
N GLU A 212 18.57 11.44 -6.17
CA GLU A 212 17.46 10.74 -5.53
C GLU A 212 16.11 11.15 -6.14
N VAL A 213 15.27 10.16 -6.43
CA VAL A 213 13.93 10.33 -6.97
C VAL A 213 12.90 10.00 -5.89
N HIS A 214 12.13 11.00 -5.48
CA HIS A 214 11.05 10.79 -4.51
C HIS A 214 9.83 10.17 -5.19
N LEU A 215 9.55 8.91 -4.83
CA LEU A 215 8.38 8.17 -5.29
C LEU A 215 7.37 8.02 -4.17
N THR A 216 6.07 8.09 -4.50
CA THR A 216 5.01 7.68 -3.58
C THR A 216 5.08 6.17 -3.35
N PRO A 217 4.50 5.64 -2.26
CA PRO A 217 4.49 4.20 -1.98
C PRO A 217 3.98 3.34 -3.14
N ILE A 218 2.96 3.79 -3.88
CA ILE A 218 2.43 3.08 -5.06
C ILE A 218 3.41 3.11 -6.22
N GLU A 219 3.99 4.26 -6.54
CA GLU A 219 4.99 4.40 -7.61
C GLU A 219 6.22 3.54 -7.34
N TYR A 220 6.70 3.52 -6.10
CA TYR A 220 7.81 2.67 -5.68
C TYR A 220 7.49 1.18 -5.89
N ARG A 221 6.29 0.74 -5.49
CA ARG A 221 5.85 -0.65 -5.71
C ARG A 221 5.75 -1.02 -7.18
N LEU A 222 5.17 -0.15 -7.98
CA LEU A 222 5.10 -0.34 -9.43
C LEU A 222 6.50 -0.50 -10.02
N LEU A 223 7.42 0.37 -9.63
CA LEU A 223 8.80 0.31 -10.08
C LEU A 223 9.52 -0.96 -9.62
N CYS A 224 9.35 -1.37 -8.36
CA CYS A 224 9.90 -2.61 -7.82
C CYS A 224 9.33 -3.86 -8.52
N LEU A 225 8.02 -3.86 -8.81
CA LEU A 225 7.39 -4.97 -9.53
C LEU A 225 7.94 -5.08 -10.96
N LEU A 226 8.07 -3.97 -11.65
CA LEU A 226 8.59 -3.90 -13.01
C LEU A 226 10.08 -4.30 -13.08
N SER A 227 10.90 -3.75 -12.18
CA SER A 227 12.35 -4.00 -12.14
C SER A 227 12.73 -5.43 -11.75
N ARG A 228 11.90 -6.13 -10.99
CA ARG A 228 12.07 -7.56 -10.72
C ARG A 228 11.64 -8.45 -11.89
N ASN A 229 10.97 -7.89 -12.88
CA ASN A 229 10.46 -8.60 -14.06
C ASN A 229 10.94 -7.95 -15.37
N VAL A 230 12.16 -7.44 -15.42
CA VAL A 230 12.73 -6.83 -16.62
C VAL A 230 12.56 -7.73 -17.84
N GLY A 231 12.19 -7.14 -18.97
CA GLY A 231 11.98 -7.85 -20.23
C GLY A 231 10.64 -8.59 -20.35
N LYS A 232 9.92 -8.81 -19.25
CA LYS A 232 8.62 -9.48 -19.26
C LYS A 232 7.48 -8.47 -19.40
N VAL A 233 6.46 -8.79 -20.20
CA VAL A 233 5.22 -8.02 -20.25
C VAL A 233 4.35 -8.44 -19.07
N LEU A 234 4.11 -7.53 -18.15
CA LEU A 234 3.19 -7.74 -17.05
C LEU A 234 1.79 -7.25 -17.46
N THR A 235 0.79 -8.12 -17.32
CA THR A 235 -0.59 -7.75 -17.68
C THR A 235 -1.16 -6.74 -16.69
N HIS A 236 -2.12 -5.92 -17.13
CA HIS A 236 -2.80 -4.98 -16.25
C HIS A 236 -3.37 -5.66 -15.00
N ARG A 237 -4.03 -6.81 -15.17
CA ARG A 237 -4.60 -7.58 -14.05
C ARG A 237 -3.52 -8.01 -13.07
N TYR A 238 -2.41 -8.57 -13.55
CA TYR A 238 -1.31 -9.00 -12.70
C TYR A 238 -0.72 -7.83 -11.90
N ILE A 239 -0.53 -6.67 -12.54
CA ILE A 239 -0.02 -5.47 -11.86
C ILE A 239 -1.00 -5.02 -10.77
N LEU A 240 -2.30 -4.95 -11.09
CA LEU A 240 -3.34 -4.56 -10.14
C LEU A 240 -3.40 -5.52 -8.95
N ASP A 241 -3.35 -6.82 -9.19
CA ASP A 241 -3.35 -7.83 -8.13
C ASP A 241 -2.10 -7.73 -7.23
N GLN A 242 -0.93 -7.47 -7.79
CA GLN A 242 0.31 -7.38 -7.02
C GLN A 242 0.45 -6.05 -6.26
N VAL A 243 -0.03 -4.95 -6.82
CA VAL A 243 0.16 -3.61 -6.24
C VAL A 243 -0.98 -3.23 -5.29
N TRP A 244 -2.22 -3.63 -5.58
CA TRP A 244 -3.38 -3.29 -4.73
C TRP A 244 -3.95 -4.50 -3.97
N GLY A 245 -3.45 -5.71 -4.24
CA GLY A 245 -3.88 -6.98 -3.64
C GLY A 245 -5.05 -7.62 -4.39
N SER A 246 -5.10 -8.95 -4.36
CA SER A 246 -6.26 -9.69 -4.85
C SER A 246 -7.46 -9.33 -3.99
N ARG A 247 -8.57 -8.93 -4.61
CA ARG A 247 -9.86 -8.91 -3.91
C ARG A 247 -10.13 -10.35 -3.46
N ASP A 248 -10.31 -10.53 -2.15
CA ASP A 248 -10.72 -11.81 -1.59
C ASP A 248 -12.02 -12.27 -2.26
N ASP A 249 -11.91 -13.21 -3.18
CA ASP A 249 -13.05 -13.93 -3.78
C ASP A 249 -13.70 -14.92 -2.78
N SER A 250 -13.31 -14.86 -1.50
CA SER A 250 -13.82 -15.74 -0.43
C SER A 250 -15.06 -15.19 0.28
N ALA A 251 -15.84 -14.29 -0.32
CA ALA A 251 -17.20 -14.05 0.12
C ALA A 251 -18.08 -15.18 -0.39
N PRO A 252 -18.84 -15.91 0.50
CA PRO A 252 -19.70 -17.00 0.08
C PRO A 252 -20.75 -16.48 -0.92
N ALA A 253 -20.88 -17.17 -2.06
CA ALA A 253 -21.89 -16.94 -3.07
C ALA A 253 -23.28 -17.22 -2.48
N GLY A 254 -23.92 -16.21 -1.87
CA GLY A 254 -25.20 -16.40 -1.20
C GLY A 254 -25.94 -15.17 -0.72
N ALA A 255 -25.57 -13.95 -1.13
CA ALA A 255 -26.39 -12.78 -0.87
C ALA A 255 -26.66 -12.05 -2.19
N GLY A 256 -27.79 -12.33 -2.80
CA GLY A 256 -28.31 -11.57 -3.93
C GLY A 256 -28.57 -10.13 -3.53
N GLY A 257 -28.02 -9.17 -4.27
CA GLY A 257 -28.27 -7.76 -4.09
C GLY A 257 -27.44 -6.91 -5.03
N ALA A 258 -28.08 -6.43 -6.07
CA ALA A 258 -27.80 -5.30 -6.93
C ALA A 258 -26.60 -4.41 -6.51
N GLY A 259 -25.65 -4.24 -7.44
CA GLY A 259 -24.66 -3.18 -7.38
C GLY A 259 -23.21 -3.66 -7.29
N ARG A 260 -22.76 -4.45 -8.29
CA ARG A 260 -21.32 -4.52 -8.59
C ARG A 260 -20.95 -3.18 -9.22
N PRO A 261 -20.21 -2.29 -8.55
CA PRO A 261 -19.55 -1.22 -9.26
C PRO A 261 -18.54 -1.87 -10.21
N SER A 262 -18.57 -1.45 -11.45
CA SER A 262 -17.69 -1.85 -12.56
C SER A 262 -16.21 -1.58 -12.23
N GLY A 263 -15.58 -2.49 -11.46
CA GLY A 263 -14.24 -2.27 -10.88
C GLY A 263 -13.09 -2.32 -11.87
N GLN A 264 -13.26 -2.88 -13.06
CA GLN A 264 -12.13 -3.04 -13.99
C GLN A 264 -11.76 -1.76 -14.76
N ALA A 265 -12.72 -0.92 -15.12
CA ALA A 265 -12.42 0.30 -15.87
C ALA A 265 -11.78 1.38 -15.00
N GLY A 266 -12.25 1.55 -13.75
CA GLY A 266 -11.65 2.48 -12.79
C GLY A 266 -10.24 2.07 -12.36
N ASP A 267 -10.01 0.79 -12.14
CA ASP A 267 -8.70 0.26 -11.75
C ASP A 267 -7.66 0.45 -12.87
N LEU A 268 -8.06 0.29 -14.15
CA LEU A 268 -7.19 0.53 -15.30
C LEU A 268 -6.86 2.01 -15.52
N ALA A 269 -7.82 2.91 -15.28
CA ALA A 269 -7.60 4.34 -15.35
C ALA A 269 -6.60 4.76 -14.27
N THR A 270 -6.79 4.30 -13.05
CA THR A 270 -5.89 4.51 -11.90
C THR A 270 -4.48 4.02 -12.21
N LEU A 271 -4.31 2.79 -12.74
CA LEU A 271 -3.01 2.26 -13.12
C LEU A 271 -2.32 3.12 -14.19
N ARG A 272 -3.07 3.62 -15.18
CA ARG A 272 -2.51 4.50 -16.23
C ARG A 272 -1.98 5.81 -15.66
N VAL A 273 -2.69 6.40 -14.68
CA VAL A 273 -2.28 7.63 -14.01
C VAL A 273 -0.96 7.41 -13.27
N TYR A 274 -0.85 6.36 -12.45
CA TYR A 274 0.40 6.07 -11.74
C TYR A 274 1.56 5.76 -12.68
N MET A 275 1.31 5.04 -13.78
CA MET A 275 2.34 4.82 -14.81
C MET A 275 2.79 6.11 -15.48
N GLY A 276 1.84 7.04 -15.71
CA GLY A 276 2.15 8.39 -16.21
C GLY A 276 2.98 9.19 -15.23
N SER A 277 2.60 9.20 -13.95
CA SER A 277 3.32 9.90 -12.87
C SER A 277 4.71 9.31 -12.64
N LEU A 278 4.83 7.97 -12.60
CA LEU A 278 6.11 7.30 -12.47
C LEU A 278 7.06 7.63 -13.63
N ARG A 279 6.56 7.62 -14.89
CA ARG A 279 7.35 8.03 -16.05
C ARG A 279 7.85 9.46 -15.95
N LYS A 280 7.01 10.40 -15.51
CA LYS A 280 7.42 11.81 -15.32
C LYS A 280 8.64 11.95 -14.40
N LYS A 281 8.85 10.99 -13.50
CA LYS A 281 9.93 11.00 -12.49
C LYS A 281 11.19 10.25 -12.91
N ILE A 282 11.05 9.18 -13.72
CA ILE A 282 12.18 8.31 -14.09
C ILE A 282 12.58 8.38 -15.56
N GLU A 283 11.72 8.89 -16.45
CA GLU A 283 12.01 9.01 -17.87
C GLU A 283 12.44 10.45 -18.19
N ARG A 284 13.43 10.60 -19.07
CA ARG A 284 13.84 11.92 -19.59
C ARG A 284 12.82 12.49 -20.58
N ASP A 285 12.18 11.59 -21.33
CA ASP A 285 11.11 11.91 -22.29
C ASP A 285 9.99 10.90 -22.13
N THR A 286 8.84 11.37 -21.64
CA THR A 286 7.66 10.51 -21.42
C THR A 286 7.00 10.05 -22.72
N ALA A 287 7.22 10.77 -23.83
CA ALA A 287 6.72 10.36 -25.15
C ALA A 287 7.54 9.19 -25.74
N HIS A 288 8.83 9.14 -25.41
CA HIS A 288 9.75 8.08 -25.84
C HIS A 288 10.39 7.40 -24.62
N PRO A 289 9.60 6.64 -23.85
CA PRO A 289 10.06 6.07 -22.60
C PRO A 289 11.14 4.99 -22.85
N ARG A 290 12.24 5.07 -22.10
CA ARG A 290 13.37 4.15 -22.18
C ARG A 290 13.18 2.96 -21.24
N TYR A 291 12.66 3.20 -20.03
CA TYR A 291 12.53 2.18 -19.00
C TYR A 291 11.19 1.45 -19.06
N ILE A 292 10.06 2.17 -19.20
CA ILE A 292 8.73 1.57 -19.11
C ILE A 292 8.00 1.67 -20.44
N GLN A 293 7.85 0.55 -21.15
CA GLN A 293 7.12 0.45 -22.40
C GLN A 293 5.66 0.03 -22.16
N THR A 294 4.71 0.65 -22.87
CA THR A 294 3.30 0.24 -22.88
C THR A 294 3.06 -0.80 -23.98
N HIS A 295 2.46 -1.93 -23.61
CA HIS A 295 1.87 -2.88 -24.54
C HIS A 295 0.35 -2.66 -24.57
N VAL A 296 -0.12 -1.97 -25.60
CA VAL A 296 -1.53 -1.53 -25.74
C VAL A 296 -2.48 -2.71 -25.56
N GLY A 297 -3.47 -2.55 -24.68
CA GLY A 297 -4.46 -3.59 -24.38
C GLY A 297 -3.96 -4.75 -23.50
N VAL A 298 -2.66 -4.86 -23.24
CA VAL A 298 -2.05 -5.98 -22.50
C VAL A 298 -1.52 -5.53 -21.14
N GLY A 299 -0.59 -4.56 -21.11
CA GLY A 299 0.07 -4.16 -19.88
C GLY A 299 1.33 -3.33 -20.11
N TYR A 300 2.31 -3.51 -19.21
CA TYR A 300 3.56 -2.75 -19.21
C TYR A 300 4.76 -3.68 -19.11
N ARG A 301 5.89 -3.24 -19.65
CA ARG A 301 7.17 -3.95 -19.60
C ARG A 301 8.29 -2.99 -19.24
N MET A 302 9.15 -3.37 -18.32
CA MET A 302 10.42 -2.70 -18.11
C MET A 302 11.46 -3.21 -19.10
N MET A 303 12.10 -2.28 -19.77
CA MET A 303 13.17 -2.54 -20.73
C MET A 303 14.52 -2.49 -20.00
N SER A 304 15.49 -3.25 -20.46
CA SER A 304 16.89 -3.04 -20.11
C SER A 304 17.50 -2.02 -21.06
N VAL A 305 18.21 -1.01 -20.51
CA VAL A 305 18.73 0.17 -21.23
C VAL A 305 20.25 0.14 -21.30
#